data_dde356c6388fa3909b3aa5198bde89bd
#
_entry.id   dde356c6388fa3909b3aa5198bde89bd
#
_cell.length_a   1.000
_cell.length_b   1.000
_cell.length_c   1.000
_cell.angle_alpha   90.00
_cell.angle_beta   90.00
_cell.angle_gamma   90.00
#
_symmetry.space_group_name_H-M   'P 1'
#
loop_
_entity.id
_entity.type
_entity.pdbx_description
1 polymer ?
#
loop_
_entity_poly.entity_id
_entity_poly.type
_entity_poly.pdbx_seq_one_letter_code
_entity_poly.pdbx_strand_id
1 'polypeptide(L)'
;GWDSPVSGQDLYDHDKVAALLEEQEPWWEPGTALGYHAISIGNLMGEIIKRISGKTVGNFFREEIAEPLDIDFHIGLDDKHHSRVAEIHQGIESNPEDMFELEEGSVMQKVMTNGIIAAPDALTAEWRRAEIPAAGGHGNGRSIAESMALMANSGTYKGKRIFSDQLIKFALEEQIRGNDLVLVEPLRWGIGFALPIDNASWMGFLDEGACFWAGWGGSMSI
;
A
#
# COMPACT_ATOMS: atom_id res chain seq x y z
N GLY A 1 -8.10 6.33 6.59
CA GLY A 1 -8.06 7.80 6.59
C GLY A 1 -7.91 8.35 7.98
N TRP A 2 -7.83 9.66 8.10
CA TRP A 2 -7.70 10.41 9.37
C TRP A 2 -8.93 11.27 9.59
N ASP A 3 -9.37 11.42 10.84
CA ASP A 3 -10.38 12.42 11.23
C ASP A 3 -9.77 13.83 11.29
N SER A 4 -8.54 13.93 11.82
CA SER A 4 -7.80 15.19 11.82
C SER A 4 -7.34 15.56 10.42
N PRO A 5 -7.30 16.86 10.06
CA PRO A 5 -6.76 17.31 8.77
C PRO A 5 -5.30 16.88 8.60
N VAL A 6 -5.01 16.21 7.50
CA VAL A 6 -3.66 15.78 7.09
C VAL A 6 -3.39 16.30 5.69
N SER A 7 -2.31 17.04 5.52
CA SER A 7 -1.83 17.48 4.21
C SER A 7 -0.90 16.41 3.59
N GLY A 8 -0.64 16.48 2.29
CA GLY A 8 0.35 15.64 1.64
C GLY A 8 1.74 15.75 2.25
N GLN A 9 2.13 16.94 2.74
CA GLN A 9 3.41 17.17 3.40
C GLN A 9 3.48 16.55 4.81
N ASP A 10 2.35 16.44 5.51
CA ASP A 10 2.31 15.79 6.82
C ASP A 10 2.67 14.30 6.72
N LEU A 11 2.41 13.67 5.55
CA LEU A 11 2.75 12.27 5.29
C LEU A 11 4.27 12.01 5.28
N TYR A 12 5.09 13.03 5.19
CA TYR A 12 6.55 12.90 5.27
C TYR A 12 7.04 12.68 6.70
N ASP A 13 6.21 13.00 7.69
CA ASP A 13 6.45 12.77 9.11
C ASP A 13 5.60 11.57 9.59
N HIS A 14 6.19 10.39 9.53
CA HIS A 14 5.53 9.14 9.93
C HIS A 14 4.99 9.20 11.36
N ASP A 15 5.78 9.71 12.30
CA ASP A 15 5.43 9.71 13.73
C ASP A 15 4.22 10.62 13.99
N LYS A 16 4.16 11.76 13.32
CA LYS A 16 3.03 12.67 13.40
C LYS A 16 1.73 12.02 12.94
N VAL A 17 1.73 11.44 11.74
CA VAL A 17 0.49 10.88 11.17
C VAL A 17 0.09 9.56 11.81
N ALA A 18 1.04 8.78 12.33
CA ALA A 18 0.76 7.58 13.12
C ALA A 18 0.12 7.94 14.47
N ALA A 19 0.62 8.97 15.17
CA ALA A 19 0.03 9.43 16.41
C ALA A 19 -1.44 9.87 16.26
N LEU A 20 -1.79 10.53 15.14
CA LEU A 20 -3.18 10.87 14.86
C LEU A 20 -4.08 9.64 14.71
N LEU A 21 -3.56 8.56 14.14
CA LEU A 21 -4.30 7.30 14.02
C LEU A 21 -4.43 6.56 15.36
N GLU A 22 -3.45 6.69 16.26
CA GLU A 22 -3.50 6.09 17.60
C GLU A 22 -4.58 6.72 18.48
N GLU A 23 -4.80 8.02 18.32
CA GLU A 23 -5.80 8.77 19.09
C GLU A 23 -7.20 8.67 18.50
N GLN A 24 -7.34 8.20 17.27
CA GLN A 24 -8.60 8.17 16.52
C GLN A 24 -9.46 6.98 16.90
N GLU A 25 -10.74 7.22 17.13
CA GLU A 25 -11.73 6.15 17.24
C GLU A 25 -11.97 5.47 15.88
N PRO A 26 -12.19 4.15 15.84
CA PRO A 26 -12.60 3.47 14.62
C PRO A 26 -13.90 4.05 14.07
N TRP A 27 -14.02 4.21 12.74
CA TRP A 27 -15.22 4.74 12.10
C TRP A 27 -16.40 3.75 12.10
N TRP A 28 -16.14 2.49 12.39
CA TRP A 28 -17.16 1.43 12.61
C TRP A 28 -16.59 0.40 13.57
N GLU A 29 -17.45 -0.47 14.08
CA GLU A 29 -17.05 -1.58 14.94
C GLU A 29 -16.03 -2.49 14.22
N PRO A 30 -14.80 -2.65 14.75
CA PRO A 30 -13.77 -3.47 14.13
C PRO A 30 -14.24 -4.90 13.82
N GLY A 31 -13.94 -5.39 12.61
CA GLY A 31 -14.33 -6.73 12.17
C GLY A 31 -15.72 -6.83 11.55
N THR A 32 -16.53 -5.76 11.54
CA THR A 32 -17.92 -5.81 11.02
C THR A 32 -18.06 -5.33 9.58
N ALA A 33 -17.10 -4.56 9.08
CA ALA A 33 -17.06 -4.07 7.70
C ALA A 33 -15.62 -3.93 7.21
N LEU A 34 -15.45 -3.83 5.91
CA LEU A 34 -14.16 -3.57 5.30
C LEU A 34 -14.15 -2.19 4.64
N GLY A 35 -13.00 -1.53 4.72
CA GLY A 35 -12.79 -0.25 4.08
C GLY A 35 -11.31 -0.07 3.75
N TYR A 36 -11.02 0.16 2.49
CA TYR A 36 -9.66 0.31 1.98
C TYR A 36 -8.92 1.49 2.64
N HIS A 37 -7.80 1.21 3.27
CA HIS A 37 -6.95 2.21 3.89
C HIS A 37 -5.92 2.72 2.88
N ALA A 38 -6.34 3.54 1.92
CA ALA A 38 -5.54 3.94 0.75
C ALA A 38 -4.10 4.36 1.09
N ILE A 39 -3.90 5.21 2.08
CA ILE A 39 -2.59 5.69 2.52
C ILE A 39 -2.28 5.25 3.95
N SER A 40 -3.24 5.37 4.85
CA SER A 40 -3.04 5.13 6.28
C SER A 40 -2.62 3.70 6.64
N ILE A 41 -2.89 2.70 5.78
CA ILE A 41 -2.37 1.33 5.99
C ILE A 41 -0.84 1.32 6.13
N GLY A 42 -0.16 2.12 5.32
CA GLY A 42 1.29 2.21 5.35
C GLY A 42 1.81 2.75 6.69
N ASN A 43 1.11 3.73 7.26
CA ASN A 43 1.49 4.28 8.57
C ASN A 43 1.18 3.31 9.70
N LEU A 44 0.03 2.62 9.68
CA LEU A 44 -0.33 1.61 10.67
C LEU A 44 0.67 0.44 10.66
N MET A 45 0.94 -0.12 9.50
CA MET A 45 1.90 -1.23 9.35
C MET A 45 3.34 -0.77 9.64
N GLY A 46 3.69 0.45 9.21
CA GLY A 46 4.99 1.06 9.49
C GLY A 46 5.25 1.20 10.99
N GLU A 47 4.25 1.63 11.75
CA GLU A 47 4.37 1.76 13.20
C GLU A 47 4.51 0.40 13.89
N ILE A 48 3.77 -0.63 13.45
CA ILE A 48 3.92 -2.01 13.95
C ILE A 48 5.34 -2.52 13.68
N ILE A 49 5.85 -2.36 12.46
CA ILE A 49 7.21 -2.77 12.08
C ILE A 49 8.23 -2.04 12.97
N LYS A 50 8.08 -0.72 13.14
CA LYS A 50 8.98 0.10 13.96
C LYS A 50 9.02 -0.36 15.43
N ARG A 51 7.85 -0.65 16.02
CA ARG A 51 7.78 -1.12 17.42
C ARG A 51 8.39 -2.51 17.62
N ILE A 52 8.23 -3.40 16.64
CA ILE A 52 8.74 -4.77 16.74
C ILE A 52 10.23 -4.84 16.42
N SER A 53 10.67 -4.15 15.36
CA SER A 53 12.05 -4.29 14.82
C SER A 53 13.00 -3.18 15.25
N GLY A 54 12.49 -2.04 15.71
CA GLY A 54 13.27 -0.82 15.95
C GLY A 54 13.71 -0.11 14.66
N LYS A 55 13.23 -0.56 13.48
CA LYS A 55 13.60 -0.03 12.16
C LYS A 55 12.40 0.69 11.53
N THR A 56 12.67 1.70 10.70
CA THR A 56 11.65 2.23 9.81
C THR A 56 11.28 1.18 8.76
N VAL A 57 10.12 1.34 8.12
CA VAL A 57 9.65 0.37 7.11
C VAL A 57 10.61 0.27 5.92
N GLY A 58 11.18 1.40 5.48
CA GLY A 58 12.15 1.42 4.39
C GLY A 58 13.44 0.70 4.75
N ASN A 59 13.98 0.95 5.95
CA ASN A 59 15.16 0.24 6.45
C ASN A 59 14.89 -1.25 6.65
N PHE A 60 13.75 -1.61 7.21
CA PHE A 60 13.35 -3.00 7.40
C PHE A 60 13.26 -3.74 6.07
N PHE A 61 12.53 -3.17 5.10
CA PHE A 61 12.39 -3.77 3.77
C PHE A 61 13.75 -3.91 3.06
N ARG A 62 14.58 -2.87 3.12
CA ARG A 62 15.92 -2.89 2.51
C ARG A 62 16.77 -4.02 3.08
N GLU A 63 16.89 -4.10 4.41
CA GLU A 63 17.82 -5.00 5.07
C GLU A 63 17.34 -6.47 5.09
N GLU A 64 16.04 -6.69 5.24
CA GLU A 64 15.49 -8.04 5.38
C GLU A 64 15.06 -8.65 4.04
N ILE A 65 14.77 -7.83 3.01
CA ILE A 65 14.22 -8.31 1.73
C ILE A 65 15.07 -7.85 0.55
N ALA A 66 15.22 -6.53 0.34
CA ALA A 66 15.79 -6.01 -0.90
C ALA A 66 17.26 -6.37 -1.07
N GLU A 67 18.11 -6.05 -0.09
CA GLU A 67 19.55 -6.37 -0.13
C GLU A 67 19.82 -7.88 -0.17
N PRO A 68 19.19 -8.71 0.67
CA PRO A 68 19.39 -10.16 0.59
C PRO A 68 19.04 -10.77 -0.77
N LEU A 69 18.05 -10.23 -1.47
CA LEU A 69 17.56 -10.76 -2.75
C LEU A 69 18.05 -9.97 -3.96
N ASP A 70 18.87 -8.93 -3.77
CA ASP A 70 19.31 -8.03 -4.82
C ASP A 70 18.11 -7.49 -5.64
N ILE A 71 17.15 -6.88 -4.94
CA ILE A 71 15.95 -6.27 -5.51
C ILE A 71 16.10 -4.75 -5.49
N ASP A 72 16.00 -4.13 -6.66
CA ASP A 72 16.08 -2.67 -6.83
C ASP A 72 14.71 -2.02 -6.58
N PHE A 73 14.29 -2.05 -5.32
CA PHE A 73 13.06 -1.41 -4.85
C PHE A 73 13.31 -0.71 -3.52
N HIS A 74 12.77 0.50 -3.36
CA HIS A 74 13.04 1.36 -2.22
C HIS A 74 11.76 1.98 -1.68
N ILE A 75 11.63 2.05 -0.36
CA ILE A 75 10.64 2.84 0.37
C ILE A 75 11.44 3.90 1.12
N GLY A 76 11.31 5.17 0.69
CA GLY A 76 12.30 6.21 1.01
C GLY A 76 13.57 6.03 0.17
N LEU A 77 13.73 6.87 -0.85
CA LEU A 77 14.80 6.77 -1.83
C LEU A 77 16.00 7.63 -1.43
N ASP A 78 17.18 7.04 -1.35
CA ASP A 78 18.45 7.73 -1.13
C ASP A 78 18.76 8.67 -2.31
N ASP A 79 19.29 9.87 -2.02
CA ASP A 79 19.63 10.91 -3.01
C ASP A 79 20.50 10.41 -4.17
N LYS A 80 21.39 9.47 -3.90
CA LYS A 80 22.23 8.85 -4.94
C LYS A 80 21.45 8.19 -6.07
N HIS A 81 20.19 7.85 -5.84
CA HIS A 81 19.31 7.22 -6.81
C HIS A 81 18.34 8.18 -7.50
N HIS A 82 18.22 9.44 -7.05
CA HIS A 82 17.27 10.41 -7.61
C HIS A 82 17.41 10.62 -9.12
N SER A 83 18.64 10.56 -9.65
CA SER A 83 18.88 10.68 -11.08
C SER A 83 18.38 9.50 -11.94
N ARG A 84 17.99 8.40 -11.30
CA ARG A 84 17.43 7.21 -11.96
C ARG A 84 15.90 7.23 -12.02
N VAL A 85 15.26 8.14 -11.28
CA VAL A 85 13.80 8.22 -11.21
C VAL A 85 13.28 8.84 -12.50
N ALA A 86 12.38 8.13 -13.18
CA ALA A 86 11.65 8.66 -14.32
C ALA A 86 10.64 9.72 -13.85
N GLU A 87 10.41 10.73 -14.69
CA GLU A 87 9.38 11.72 -14.43
C GLU A 87 7.98 11.07 -14.55
N ILE A 88 7.13 11.39 -13.59
CA ILE A 88 5.71 11.03 -13.63
C ILE A 88 4.96 12.20 -14.23
N HIS A 89 4.31 11.96 -15.35
CA HIS A 89 3.41 12.94 -15.96
C HIS A 89 1.99 12.66 -15.47
N GLN A 90 1.37 13.67 -14.90
CA GLN A 90 -0.06 13.62 -14.61
C GLN A 90 -0.81 13.49 -15.95
N GLY A 91 -1.69 12.51 -16.04
CA GLY A 91 -2.58 12.37 -17.18
C GLY A 91 -3.64 13.49 -17.24
N ILE A 92 -4.82 13.18 -17.73
CA ILE A 92 -5.94 14.12 -17.68
C ILE A 92 -6.23 14.41 -16.20
N GLU A 93 -6.21 15.69 -15.82
CA GLU A 93 -6.57 16.11 -14.47
C GLU A 93 -8.01 15.65 -14.19
N SER A 94 -8.12 14.67 -13.30
CA SER A 94 -9.40 14.24 -12.77
C SER A 94 -9.34 14.41 -11.25
N ASN A 95 -10.14 15.34 -10.73
CA ASN A 95 -10.37 15.38 -9.31
C ASN A 95 -11.12 14.10 -8.90
N PRO A 96 -10.88 13.58 -7.68
CA PRO A 96 -11.68 12.46 -7.17
C PRO A 96 -13.19 12.70 -7.23
N GLU A 97 -13.62 13.95 -7.08
CA GLU A 97 -15.01 14.39 -7.18
C GLU A 97 -15.58 14.25 -8.61
N ASP A 98 -14.74 14.31 -9.63
CA ASP A 98 -15.13 14.10 -11.02
C ASP A 98 -15.18 12.61 -11.41
N MET A 99 -14.48 11.77 -10.64
CA MET A 99 -14.38 10.33 -10.87
C MET A 99 -15.42 9.53 -10.08
N PHE A 100 -15.84 10.03 -8.91
CA PHE A 100 -16.71 9.33 -7.98
C PHE A 100 -17.80 10.28 -7.47
N GLU A 101 -19.05 9.79 -7.40
CA GLU A 101 -20.09 10.47 -6.61
C GLU A 101 -19.74 10.31 -5.12
N LEU A 102 -19.16 11.36 -4.53
CA LEU A 102 -18.81 11.37 -3.11
C LEU A 102 -20.05 11.77 -2.29
N GLU A 103 -20.71 10.80 -1.69
CA GLU A 103 -21.79 11.06 -0.75
C GLU A 103 -21.26 11.77 0.50
N GLU A 104 -21.90 12.88 0.89
CA GLU A 104 -21.48 13.68 2.03
C GLU A 104 -21.50 12.85 3.34
N GLY A 105 -20.42 12.88 4.09
CA GLY A 105 -20.24 12.11 5.33
C GLY A 105 -19.91 10.64 5.14
N SER A 106 -19.82 10.15 3.91
CA SER A 106 -19.43 8.76 3.63
C SER A 106 -17.97 8.48 4.01
N VAL A 107 -17.66 7.20 4.27
CA VAL A 107 -16.27 6.74 4.51
C VAL A 107 -15.40 7.03 3.29
N MET A 108 -15.93 6.82 2.09
CA MET A 108 -15.26 7.14 0.83
C MET A 108 -14.88 8.61 0.77
N GLN A 109 -15.80 9.53 1.04
CA GLN A 109 -15.52 10.96 1.04
C GLN A 109 -14.40 11.30 2.03
N LYS A 110 -14.48 10.84 3.28
CA LYS A 110 -13.45 11.08 4.30
C LYS A 110 -12.06 10.64 3.84
N VAL A 111 -11.96 9.50 3.16
CA VAL A 111 -10.67 8.98 2.66
C VAL A 111 -10.19 9.77 1.46
N MET A 112 -11.07 10.13 0.53
CA MET A 112 -10.70 10.76 -0.74
C MET A 112 -10.45 12.26 -0.62
N THR A 113 -10.82 12.90 0.50
CA THR A 113 -10.65 14.35 0.71
C THR A 113 -9.61 14.71 1.77
N ASN A 114 -8.99 13.74 2.43
CA ASN A 114 -8.02 13.99 3.50
C ASN A 114 -6.75 13.14 3.32
N GLY A 115 -5.57 13.76 3.45
CA GLY A 115 -4.30 13.10 3.17
C GLY A 115 -4.08 12.87 1.67
N ILE A 116 -4.54 13.82 0.85
CA ILE A 116 -4.45 13.71 -0.63
C ILE A 116 -3.00 13.80 -1.07
N ILE A 117 -2.67 12.92 -2.01
CA ILE A 117 -1.40 12.86 -2.71
C ILE A 117 -1.66 13.20 -4.18
N ALA A 118 -0.85 14.10 -4.74
CA ALA A 118 -0.90 14.44 -6.15
C ALA A 118 0.33 13.91 -6.90
N ALA A 119 0.18 13.60 -8.18
CA ALA A 119 1.30 13.13 -9.00
C ALA A 119 2.53 14.09 -8.99
N PRO A 120 2.38 15.42 -8.97
CA PRO A 120 3.49 16.36 -8.84
C PRO A 120 4.31 16.19 -7.55
N ASP A 121 3.73 15.69 -6.46
CA ASP A 121 4.46 15.47 -5.21
C ASP A 121 5.61 14.48 -5.42
N ALA A 122 5.39 13.43 -6.22
CA ALA A 122 6.39 12.42 -6.54
C ALA A 122 7.60 12.93 -7.34
N LEU A 123 7.53 14.15 -7.87
CA LEU A 123 8.64 14.81 -8.57
C LEU A 123 9.60 15.51 -7.58
N THR A 124 9.19 15.72 -6.34
CA THR A 124 9.98 16.42 -5.33
C THR A 124 11.01 15.52 -4.67
N ALA A 125 12.13 16.10 -4.23
CA ALA A 125 13.14 15.36 -3.49
C ALA A 125 12.66 14.94 -2.11
N GLU A 126 11.82 15.75 -1.51
CA GLU A 126 11.21 15.51 -0.21
C GLU A 126 10.33 14.25 -0.23
N TRP A 127 9.45 14.13 -1.22
CA TRP A 127 8.65 12.91 -1.44
C TRP A 127 9.53 11.68 -1.61
N ARG A 128 10.55 11.78 -2.46
CA ARG A 128 11.44 10.63 -2.74
C ARG A 128 12.15 10.13 -1.51
N ARG A 129 12.56 11.03 -0.60
CA ARG A 129 13.19 10.67 0.67
C ARG A 129 12.19 10.15 1.71
N ALA A 130 10.94 10.60 1.64
CA ALA A 130 9.92 10.22 2.61
C ALA A 130 9.56 8.75 2.51
N GLU A 131 9.41 8.10 3.66
CA GLU A 131 8.87 6.76 3.74
C GLU A 131 7.35 6.83 3.82
N ILE A 132 6.68 6.74 2.65
CA ILE A 132 5.22 6.65 2.54
C ILE A 132 4.89 5.24 2.04
N PRO A 133 4.75 4.24 2.92
CA PRO A 133 4.78 2.83 2.50
C PRO A 133 3.67 2.45 1.53
N ALA A 134 2.52 3.13 1.62
CA ALA A 134 1.37 2.86 0.75
C ALA A 134 1.48 3.51 -0.64
N ALA A 135 2.41 4.46 -0.88
CA ALA A 135 2.45 5.21 -2.13
C ALA A 135 3.86 5.62 -2.60
N GLY A 136 4.85 5.65 -1.71
CA GLY A 136 6.20 6.17 -1.98
C GLY A 136 7.22 5.12 -2.44
N GLY A 137 6.78 3.96 -2.91
CA GLY A 137 7.67 2.92 -3.42
C GLY A 137 8.34 3.32 -4.74
N HIS A 138 9.67 3.16 -4.83
CA HIS A 138 10.47 3.43 -6.03
C HIS A 138 11.12 2.14 -6.54
N GLY A 139 10.82 1.76 -7.75
CA GLY A 139 11.32 0.55 -8.39
C GLY A 139 10.90 0.48 -9.85
N ASN A 140 10.94 -0.70 -10.41
CA ASN A 140 10.51 -0.98 -11.78
C ASN A 140 9.70 -2.28 -11.83
N GLY A 141 9.09 -2.59 -12.97
CA GLY A 141 8.26 -3.79 -13.12
C GLY A 141 8.99 -5.09 -12.75
N ARG A 142 10.31 -5.17 -12.97
CA ARG A 142 11.11 -6.34 -12.58
C ARG A 142 11.20 -6.44 -11.05
N SER A 143 11.52 -5.36 -10.36
CA SER A 143 11.68 -5.39 -8.89
C SER A 143 10.36 -5.67 -8.17
N ILE A 144 9.23 -5.21 -8.72
CA ILE A 144 7.90 -5.56 -8.22
C ILE A 144 7.64 -7.07 -8.41
N ALA A 145 7.89 -7.60 -9.61
CA ALA A 145 7.74 -9.03 -9.88
C ALA A 145 8.66 -9.91 -9.02
N GLU A 146 9.91 -9.47 -8.79
CA GLU A 146 10.84 -10.16 -7.90
C GLU A 146 10.38 -10.17 -6.44
N SER A 147 9.76 -9.09 -5.97
CA SER A 147 9.16 -9.05 -4.63
C SER A 147 7.97 -10.02 -4.53
N MET A 148 7.10 -10.06 -5.54
CA MET A 148 5.97 -11.00 -5.58
C MET A 148 6.40 -12.46 -5.78
N ALA A 149 7.59 -12.70 -6.34
CA ALA A 149 8.13 -14.06 -6.47
C ALA A 149 8.31 -14.75 -5.11
N LEU A 150 8.43 -14.02 -4.01
CA LEU A 150 8.40 -14.58 -2.65
C LEU A 150 7.05 -15.23 -2.34
N MET A 151 5.96 -14.58 -2.72
CA MET A 151 4.61 -15.12 -2.53
C MET A 151 4.41 -16.37 -3.40
N ALA A 152 4.72 -16.26 -4.69
CA ALA A 152 4.57 -17.35 -5.67
C ALA A 152 5.43 -18.58 -5.35
N ASN A 153 6.54 -18.44 -4.64
CA ASN A 153 7.48 -19.52 -4.32
C ASN A 153 7.52 -19.83 -2.81
N SER A 154 6.41 -19.71 -2.13
CA SER A 154 6.26 -20.10 -0.71
C SER A 154 7.36 -19.50 0.19
N GLY A 155 7.68 -18.23 -0.04
CA GLY A 155 8.63 -17.45 0.77
C GLY A 155 10.10 -17.64 0.40
N THR A 156 10.40 -18.30 -0.73
CA THR A 156 11.79 -18.56 -1.19
C THR A 156 12.01 -17.94 -2.57
N TYR A 157 13.08 -17.15 -2.73
CA TYR A 157 13.48 -16.59 -4.02
C TYR A 157 15.00 -16.52 -4.14
N LYS A 158 15.54 -16.67 -5.35
CA LYS A 158 17.00 -16.72 -5.62
C LYS A 158 17.77 -17.65 -4.65
N GLY A 159 17.17 -18.78 -4.25
CA GLY A 159 17.76 -19.74 -3.32
C GLY A 159 17.78 -19.30 -1.86
N LYS A 160 17.18 -18.17 -1.51
CA LYS A 160 17.08 -17.66 -0.13
C LYS A 160 15.64 -17.73 0.36
N ARG A 161 15.47 -18.25 1.57
CA ARG A 161 14.17 -18.27 2.25
C ARG A 161 14.05 -17.03 3.12
N ILE A 162 13.09 -16.17 2.78
CA ILE A 162 12.76 -14.97 3.56
C ILE A 162 11.57 -15.26 4.48
N PHE A 163 10.53 -15.92 3.97
CA PHE A 163 9.34 -16.28 4.74
C PHE A 163 9.17 -17.78 4.85
N SER A 164 8.56 -18.26 5.92
CA SER A 164 8.15 -19.65 6.01
C SER A 164 6.97 -19.93 5.09
N ASP A 165 6.85 -21.17 4.60
CA ASP A 165 5.68 -21.62 3.85
C ASP A 165 4.38 -21.43 4.63
N GLN A 166 4.43 -21.66 5.95
CA GLN A 166 3.28 -21.45 6.83
C GLN A 166 2.86 -19.98 6.90
N LEU A 167 3.83 -19.05 6.93
CA LEU A 167 3.52 -17.62 6.93
C LEU A 167 2.85 -17.19 5.62
N ILE A 168 3.34 -17.67 4.48
CA ILE A 168 2.71 -17.38 3.18
C ILE A 168 1.28 -17.91 3.14
N LYS A 169 1.05 -19.16 3.55
CA LYS A 169 -0.30 -19.73 3.64
C LYS A 169 -1.20 -18.90 4.52
N PHE A 170 -0.73 -18.51 5.70
CA PHE A 170 -1.48 -17.68 6.63
C PHE A 170 -1.80 -16.29 6.05
N ALA A 171 -0.85 -15.67 5.34
CA ALA A 171 -1.08 -14.37 4.71
C ALA A 171 -2.15 -14.43 3.60
N LEU A 172 -2.29 -15.58 2.95
CA LEU A 172 -3.29 -15.83 1.89
C LEU A 172 -4.61 -16.41 2.41
N GLU A 173 -4.73 -16.69 3.70
CA GLU A 173 -6.03 -17.04 4.29
C GLU A 173 -6.96 -15.83 4.26
N GLU A 174 -8.22 -16.07 3.88
CA GLU A 174 -9.23 -15.02 3.88
C GLU A 174 -9.45 -14.47 5.30
N GLN A 175 -9.28 -13.17 5.44
CA GLN A 175 -9.53 -12.44 6.68
C GLN A 175 -10.92 -11.81 6.68
N ILE A 176 -11.33 -11.25 5.55
CA ILE A 176 -12.63 -10.60 5.41
C ILE A 176 -13.03 -10.53 3.94
N ARG A 177 -14.34 -10.57 3.67
CA ARG A 177 -14.94 -10.29 2.36
C ARG A 177 -16.21 -9.46 2.48
N GLY A 178 -16.52 -8.70 1.46
CA GLY A 178 -17.74 -7.90 1.37
C GLY A 178 -17.58 -6.70 0.45
N ASN A 179 -18.57 -5.83 0.43
CA ASN A 179 -18.45 -4.55 -0.26
C ASN A 179 -17.57 -3.61 0.56
N ASP A 180 -16.52 -3.10 -0.07
CA ASP A 180 -15.61 -2.14 0.55
C ASP A 180 -16.26 -0.77 0.68
N LEU A 181 -16.14 -0.14 1.85
CA LEU A 181 -16.76 1.17 2.14
C LEU A 181 -16.06 2.35 1.44
N VAL A 182 -14.88 2.12 0.85
CA VAL A 182 -14.10 3.16 0.17
C VAL A 182 -14.09 2.94 -1.34
N LEU A 183 -13.84 1.71 -1.80
CA LEU A 183 -13.77 1.38 -3.21
C LEU A 183 -15.14 1.04 -3.82
N VAL A 184 -16.14 0.80 -2.96
CA VAL A 184 -17.54 0.50 -3.33
C VAL A 184 -17.67 -0.72 -4.25
N GLU A 185 -16.74 -1.65 -4.10
CA GLU A 185 -16.65 -2.88 -4.88
C GLU A 185 -16.55 -4.09 -3.96
N PRO A 186 -17.03 -5.28 -4.38
CA PRO A 186 -16.83 -6.50 -3.63
C PRO A 186 -15.35 -6.88 -3.61
N LEU A 187 -14.77 -7.01 -2.42
CA LEU A 187 -13.39 -7.39 -2.20
C LEU A 187 -13.27 -8.56 -1.23
N ARG A 188 -12.20 -9.31 -1.37
CA ARG A 188 -11.79 -10.39 -0.49
C ARG A 188 -10.31 -10.18 -0.14
N TRP A 189 -10.01 -10.12 1.16
CA TRP A 189 -8.67 -9.81 1.63
C TRP A 189 -8.06 -10.95 2.41
N GLY A 190 -6.78 -11.23 2.12
CA GLY A 190 -5.82 -11.84 3.01
C GLY A 190 -5.07 -10.80 3.82
N ILE A 191 -3.91 -11.13 4.36
CA ILE A 191 -3.06 -10.18 5.07
C ILE A 191 -2.19 -9.42 4.05
N GLY A 192 -2.57 -8.18 3.74
CA GLY A 192 -1.84 -7.29 2.83
C GLY A 192 -2.05 -7.53 1.33
N PHE A 193 -2.90 -8.50 0.95
CA PHE A 193 -3.21 -8.82 -0.44
C PHE A 193 -4.71 -8.97 -0.66
N ALA A 194 -5.19 -8.52 -1.82
CA ALA A 194 -6.48 -8.93 -2.30
C ALA A 194 -6.40 -10.37 -2.83
N LEU A 195 -7.48 -11.10 -2.64
CA LEU A 195 -7.67 -12.46 -3.12
C LEU A 195 -8.78 -12.48 -4.19
N PRO A 196 -8.77 -13.43 -5.13
CA PRO A 196 -9.83 -13.56 -6.12
C PRO A 196 -11.20 -13.70 -5.45
N ILE A 197 -12.20 -13.03 -6.02
CA ILE A 197 -13.58 -13.13 -5.59
C ILE A 197 -14.48 -13.33 -6.81
N ASP A 198 -15.47 -14.21 -6.68
CA ASP A 198 -16.45 -14.46 -7.73
C ASP A 198 -17.25 -13.17 -8.05
N ASN A 199 -17.55 -12.98 -9.31
CA ASN A 199 -18.34 -11.84 -9.82
C ASN A 199 -17.68 -10.45 -9.73
N ALA A 200 -16.40 -10.36 -9.44
CA ALA A 200 -15.68 -9.10 -9.64
C ALA A 200 -15.33 -8.94 -11.11
N SER A 201 -15.90 -7.95 -11.78
CA SER A 201 -15.81 -7.76 -13.25
C SER A 201 -14.37 -7.58 -13.76
N TRP A 202 -13.47 -7.10 -12.91
CA TRP A 202 -12.07 -6.79 -13.24
C TRP A 202 -11.07 -7.89 -12.79
N MET A 203 -11.55 -8.96 -12.13
CA MET A 203 -10.71 -10.03 -11.60
C MET A 203 -10.94 -11.40 -12.27
N GLY A 204 -11.83 -11.49 -13.26
CA GLY A 204 -12.25 -12.76 -13.84
C GLY A 204 -11.16 -13.56 -14.57
N PHE A 205 -9.92 -13.03 -14.63
CA PHE A 205 -8.76 -13.69 -15.20
C PHE A 205 -7.83 -14.30 -14.15
N LEU A 206 -8.13 -14.14 -12.86
CA LEU A 206 -7.27 -14.63 -11.77
C LEU A 206 -7.70 -16.02 -11.29
N ASP A 207 -6.73 -16.91 -11.15
CA ASP A 207 -6.94 -18.22 -10.54
C ASP A 207 -7.15 -18.12 -9.03
N GLU A 208 -7.84 -19.08 -8.44
CA GLU A 208 -8.20 -19.11 -7.01
C GLU A 208 -6.99 -19.00 -6.06
N GLY A 209 -5.81 -19.43 -6.49
CA GLY A 209 -4.57 -19.34 -5.71
C GLY A 209 -3.80 -18.04 -5.85
N ALA A 210 -4.29 -17.08 -6.65
CA ALA A 210 -3.61 -15.81 -6.86
C ALA A 210 -3.76 -14.87 -5.67
N CYS A 211 -2.78 -13.98 -5.50
CA CYS A 211 -2.88 -12.81 -4.65
C CYS A 211 -2.37 -11.59 -5.42
N PHE A 212 -2.94 -10.43 -5.18
CA PHE A 212 -2.61 -9.26 -5.98
C PHE A 212 -2.93 -7.96 -5.26
N TRP A 213 -2.42 -6.87 -5.78
CA TRP A 213 -2.96 -5.54 -5.60
C TRP A 213 -2.50 -4.60 -6.73
N ALA A 214 -3.21 -3.47 -6.83
CA ALA A 214 -2.95 -2.45 -7.84
C ALA A 214 -2.67 -1.10 -7.18
N GLY A 215 -1.89 -0.27 -7.84
CA GLY A 215 -1.64 1.12 -7.46
C GLY A 215 -2.47 2.08 -8.30
N TRP A 216 -2.68 3.27 -7.77
CA TRP A 216 -3.53 4.30 -8.39
C TRP A 216 -3.07 4.72 -9.80
N GLY A 217 -1.81 4.69 -10.10
CA GLY A 217 -1.27 5.02 -11.43
C GLY A 217 -1.32 3.89 -12.47
N GLY A 218 -2.00 2.77 -12.16
CA GLY A 218 -2.09 1.60 -13.04
C GLY A 218 -0.98 0.58 -12.87
N SER A 219 -0.13 0.71 -11.85
CA SER A 219 0.79 -0.37 -11.45
C SER A 219 -0.03 -1.53 -10.88
N MET A 220 0.36 -2.76 -11.21
CA MET A 220 -0.27 -3.97 -10.71
C MET A 220 0.77 -5.03 -10.46
N SER A 221 0.57 -5.81 -9.41
CA SER A 221 1.32 -7.03 -9.12
C SER A 221 0.38 -8.19 -8.80
N ILE A 222 0.68 -9.35 -9.34
CA ILE A 222 -0.08 -10.59 -9.18
C ILE A 222 0.91 -11.68 -8.81
#